data_8f6ef0b4ee1418e6c8631839bee8719a
#
_entry.id   8f6ef0b4ee1418e6c8631839bee8719a
#
_cell.length_a   1.000
_cell.length_b   1.000
_cell.length_c   1.000
_cell.angle_alpha   90.00
_cell.angle_beta   90.00
_cell.angle_gamma   90.00
#
_symmetry.space_group_name_H-M   'P 1'
#
loop_
_entity.id
_entity.type
_entity.pdbx_description
1 polymer ?
#
loop_
_entity_poly.entity_id
_entity_poly.type
_entity_poly.pdbx_seq_one_letter_code
_entity_poly.pdbx_strand_id
1 'polypeptide(L)'
;VVANAWAVDAACSGNPGPMEYQCIDLQTGAQVFHYGPIHGTNNIGEFLAIVHALALMQQKGITDKIIYSDSVNAQLWVKKKQCKTKLEHTPQTAQLHQIIARAENWLRTHQVTIPILKWDTKTWGEIPADFGRK
;
A
#
# COMPACT_ATOMS: atom_id res chain seq x y z
N VAL A 1 -18.23 5.49 -5.12
CA VAL A 1 -17.29 5.17 -4.04
C VAL A 1 -17.99 4.32 -3.01
N VAL A 2 -17.39 3.20 -2.64
CA VAL A 2 -17.91 2.36 -1.57
C VAL A 2 -17.39 2.90 -0.24
N ALA A 3 -18.29 3.24 0.67
CA ALA A 3 -17.91 3.81 1.96
C ALA A 3 -17.28 2.76 2.90
N ASN A 4 -17.72 1.50 2.81
CA ASN A 4 -17.19 0.41 3.64
C ASN A 4 -15.86 -0.08 3.08
N ALA A 5 -14.86 0.79 3.11
CA ALA A 5 -13.56 0.57 2.47
C ALA A 5 -12.44 1.28 3.20
N TRP A 6 -11.23 0.81 2.98
CA TRP A 6 -10.00 1.51 3.34
C TRP A 6 -9.33 2.02 2.06
N ALA A 7 -8.72 3.19 2.13
CA ALA A 7 -7.91 3.75 1.06
C ALA A 7 -6.45 3.78 1.49
N VAL A 8 -5.55 3.40 0.61
CA VAL A 8 -4.11 3.41 0.89
C VAL A 8 -3.40 4.29 -0.14
N ASP A 9 -2.31 4.91 0.29
CA ASP A 9 -1.47 5.72 -0.58
C ASP A 9 -0.07 5.82 -0.01
N ALA A 10 0.87 6.25 -0.85
CA ALA A 10 2.26 6.47 -0.46
C ALA A 10 2.74 7.80 -0.98
N ALA A 11 3.80 8.30 -0.38
CA ALA A 11 4.51 9.49 -0.84
C ALA A 11 6.00 9.26 -0.71
N CYS A 12 6.77 9.84 -1.63
CA CYS A 12 8.21 9.71 -1.63
C CYS A 12 8.83 11.01 -2.10
N SER A 13 9.76 11.55 -1.32
CA SER A 13 10.50 12.77 -1.69
C SER A 13 11.74 12.36 -2.47
N GLY A 14 11.58 12.15 -3.78
CA GLY A 14 12.57 11.57 -4.67
C GLY A 14 12.33 10.08 -4.88
N ASN A 15 12.94 9.51 -5.89
CA ASN A 15 12.83 8.08 -6.21
C ASN A 15 14.22 7.55 -6.63
N PRO A 16 15.03 7.03 -5.67
CA PRO A 16 14.70 6.78 -4.26
C PRO A 16 14.80 8.03 -3.37
N GLY A 17 14.18 7.93 -2.20
CA GLY A 17 14.19 8.98 -1.19
C GLY A 17 13.37 8.57 0.01
N PRO A 18 13.11 9.49 0.95
CA PRO A 18 12.22 9.20 2.09
C PRO A 18 10.82 8.84 1.61
N MET A 19 10.40 7.63 1.90
CA MET A 19 9.13 7.07 1.48
C MET A 19 8.27 6.77 2.71
N GLU A 20 6.99 7.08 2.64
CA GLU A 20 6.02 6.72 3.68
C GLU A 20 4.71 6.30 3.03
N TYR A 21 3.90 5.54 3.78
CA TYR A 21 2.58 5.16 3.32
C TYR A 21 1.58 5.18 4.47
N GLN A 22 0.30 5.26 4.14
CA GLN A 22 -0.76 5.29 5.14
C GLN A 22 -2.04 4.67 4.60
N CYS A 23 -2.95 4.40 5.54
CA CYS A 23 -4.28 3.88 5.26
C CYS A 23 -5.31 4.70 6.02
N ILE A 24 -6.40 5.05 5.34
CA ILE A 24 -7.51 5.81 5.91
C ILE A 24 -8.78 4.99 5.78
N ASP A 25 -9.55 4.89 6.86
CA ASP A 25 -10.89 4.30 6.86
C ASP A 25 -11.87 5.32 6.25
N LEU A 26 -12.51 4.96 5.14
CA LEU A 26 -13.42 5.88 4.46
C LEU A 26 -14.70 6.15 5.23
N GLN A 27 -15.13 5.26 6.12
CA GLN A 27 -16.33 5.46 6.92
C GLN A 27 -16.14 6.51 8.01
N THR A 28 -14.97 6.55 8.62
CA THR A 28 -14.70 7.38 9.80
C THR A 28 -13.73 8.51 9.52
N GLY A 29 -12.94 8.43 8.45
CA GLY A 29 -11.85 9.35 8.17
C GLY A 29 -10.62 9.10 9.03
N ALA A 30 -10.63 8.06 9.87
CA ALA A 30 -9.51 7.79 10.78
C ALA A 30 -8.33 7.17 10.05
N GLN A 31 -7.14 7.54 10.49
CA GLN A 31 -5.91 6.89 10.03
C GLN A 31 -5.81 5.50 10.66
N VAL A 32 -5.82 4.46 9.82
CA VAL A 32 -5.73 3.07 10.29
C VAL A 32 -4.28 2.71 10.60
N PHE A 33 -3.35 3.12 9.74
CA PHE A 33 -1.92 2.98 9.99
C PHE A 33 -1.11 3.97 9.16
N HIS A 34 0.13 4.16 9.58
CA HIS A 34 1.14 4.94 8.88
C HIS A 34 2.49 4.26 9.10
N TYR A 35 3.33 4.23 8.08
CA TYR A 35 4.68 3.68 8.17
C TYR A 35 5.66 4.55 7.41
N GLY A 36 6.84 4.75 7.99
CA GLY A 36 7.90 5.54 7.42
C GLY A 36 8.11 6.87 8.15
N PRO A 37 8.95 7.75 7.64
CA PRO A 37 9.70 7.57 6.38
C PRO A 37 10.83 6.55 6.49
N ILE A 38 11.08 5.90 5.37
CA ILE A 38 12.19 4.97 5.17
C ILE A 38 12.69 5.15 3.73
N HIS A 39 13.99 5.03 3.52
CA HIS A 39 14.56 5.20 2.18
C HIS A 39 14.04 4.13 1.22
N GLY A 40 13.34 4.54 0.18
CA GLY A 40 12.73 3.64 -0.79
C GLY A 40 12.18 4.38 -1.99
N THR A 41 11.13 3.83 -2.60
CA THR A 41 10.46 4.43 -3.74
C THR A 41 8.95 4.50 -3.53
N ASN A 42 8.29 5.35 -4.31
CA ASN A 42 6.84 5.48 -4.23
C ASN A 42 6.14 4.16 -4.56
N ASN A 43 6.58 3.46 -5.59
CA ASN A 43 5.96 2.19 -6.00
C ASN A 43 6.06 1.12 -4.91
N ILE A 44 7.21 1.05 -4.22
CA ILE A 44 7.36 0.13 -3.09
C ILE A 44 6.37 0.49 -1.98
N GLY A 45 6.25 1.78 -1.66
CA GLY A 45 5.31 2.24 -0.64
C GLY A 45 3.86 1.88 -0.97
N GLU A 46 3.46 2.07 -2.21
CA GLU A 46 2.12 1.72 -2.67
C GLU A 46 1.86 0.21 -2.52
N PHE A 47 2.84 -0.61 -2.92
CA PHE A 47 2.74 -2.06 -2.79
C PHE A 47 2.62 -2.49 -1.32
N LEU A 48 3.50 -1.97 -0.47
CA LEU A 48 3.50 -2.33 0.96
C LEU A 48 2.23 -1.87 1.66
N ALA A 49 1.69 -0.72 1.27
CA ALA A 49 0.45 -0.21 1.86
C ALA A 49 -0.72 -1.17 1.61
N ILE A 50 -0.83 -1.71 0.39
CA ILE A 50 -1.88 -2.68 0.06
C ILE A 50 -1.70 -3.96 0.88
N VAL A 51 -0.48 -4.52 0.92
CA VAL A 51 -0.24 -5.76 1.65
C VAL A 51 -0.46 -5.57 3.15
N HIS A 52 -0.03 -4.43 3.70
CA HIS A 52 -0.25 -4.11 5.11
C HIS A 52 -1.75 -4.07 5.44
N ALA A 53 -2.54 -3.44 4.57
CA ALA A 53 -3.99 -3.37 4.75
C ALA A 53 -4.63 -4.76 4.70
N LEU A 54 -4.22 -5.59 3.74
CA LEU A 54 -4.73 -6.96 3.62
C LEU A 54 -4.39 -7.79 4.87
N ALA A 55 -3.15 -7.71 5.34
CA ALA A 55 -2.71 -8.46 6.51
C ALA A 55 -3.46 -8.03 7.77
N LEU A 56 -3.67 -6.72 7.92
CA LEU A 56 -4.38 -6.18 9.07
C LEU A 56 -5.86 -6.58 9.05
N MET A 57 -6.50 -6.55 7.89
CA MET A 57 -7.89 -7.00 7.75
C MET A 57 -8.02 -8.46 8.14
N GLN A 58 -7.10 -9.31 7.69
CA GLN A 58 -7.15 -10.72 8.06
C GLN A 58 -6.96 -10.91 9.56
N GLN A 59 -6.02 -10.20 10.16
CA GLN A 59 -5.77 -10.27 11.60
C GLN A 59 -7.01 -9.87 12.40
N LYS A 60 -7.76 -8.90 11.91
CA LYS A 60 -8.98 -8.39 12.58
C LYS A 60 -10.24 -9.16 12.19
N GLY A 61 -10.15 -10.13 11.29
CA GLY A 61 -11.32 -10.87 10.81
C GLY A 61 -12.25 -10.03 9.94
N ILE A 62 -11.76 -9.01 9.29
CA ILE A 62 -12.54 -8.16 8.39
C ILE A 62 -12.62 -8.84 7.02
N THR A 63 -13.83 -9.13 6.56
CA THR A 63 -14.06 -9.83 5.29
C THR A 63 -14.99 -9.09 4.34
N ASP A 64 -15.60 -7.99 4.78
CA ASP A 64 -16.66 -7.29 4.05
C ASP A 64 -16.24 -5.92 3.51
N LYS A 65 -14.96 -5.55 3.63
CA LYS A 65 -14.46 -4.28 3.14
C LYS A 65 -13.73 -4.46 1.82
N ILE A 66 -13.47 -3.34 1.16
CA ILE A 66 -12.59 -3.29 -0.02
C ILE A 66 -11.43 -2.33 0.26
N ILE A 67 -10.38 -2.42 -0.57
CA ILE A 67 -9.23 -1.54 -0.49
C ILE A 67 -9.14 -0.74 -1.78
N TYR A 68 -9.06 0.58 -1.67
CA TYR A 68 -8.81 1.47 -2.79
C TYR A 68 -7.32 1.86 -2.85
N SER A 69 -6.77 1.82 -4.05
CA SER A 69 -5.43 2.31 -4.37
C SER A 69 -5.47 3.04 -5.70
N ASP A 70 -4.74 4.13 -5.83
CA ASP A 70 -4.62 4.82 -7.10
C ASP A 70 -3.45 4.31 -7.94
N SER A 71 -2.71 3.32 -7.47
CA SER A 71 -1.55 2.76 -8.16
C SER A 71 -1.90 1.48 -8.91
N VAL A 72 -1.94 1.57 -10.23
CA VAL A 72 -2.12 0.38 -11.10
C VAL A 72 -0.93 -0.57 -10.93
N ASN A 73 0.27 -0.02 -10.83
CA ASN A 73 1.50 -0.79 -10.73
C ASN A 73 1.53 -1.64 -9.45
N ALA A 74 1.17 -1.03 -8.32
CA ALA A 74 1.14 -1.74 -7.04
C ALA A 74 0.09 -2.85 -7.04
N GLN A 75 -1.08 -2.59 -7.61
CA GLN A 75 -2.13 -3.60 -7.71
C GLN A 75 -1.68 -4.79 -8.53
N LEU A 76 -0.95 -4.54 -9.63
CA LEU A 76 -0.40 -5.59 -10.48
C LEU A 76 0.64 -6.41 -9.73
N TRP A 77 1.53 -5.77 -8.97
CA TRP A 77 2.53 -6.47 -8.17
C TRP A 77 1.90 -7.34 -7.08
N VAL A 78 0.84 -6.86 -6.45
CA VAL A 78 0.09 -7.65 -5.46
C VAL A 78 -0.52 -8.88 -6.13
N LYS A 79 -1.12 -8.72 -7.29
CA LYS A 79 -1.71 -9.82 -8.04
C LYS A 79 -0.67 -10.87 -8.43
N LYS A 80 0.53 -10.42 -8.81
CA LYS A 80 1.64 -11.29 -9.17
C LYS A 80 2.40 -11.80 -7.95
N LYS A 81 2.10 -11.30 -6.77
CA LYS A 81 2.76 -11.66 -5.50
C LYS A 81 4.26 -11.37 -5.54
N GLN A 82 4.64 -10.33 -6.25
CA GLN A 82 6.04 -9.97 -6.45
C GLN A 82 6.19 -8.46 -6.61
N CYS A 83 7.05 -7.86 -5.79
CA CYS A 83 7.41 -6.45 -5.90
C CYS A 83 8.59 -6.32 -6.87
N LYS A 84 8.30 -5.99 -8.11
CA LYS A 84 9.32 -5.94 -9.18
C LYS A 84 10.09 -4.62 -9.17
N THR A 85 10.58 -4.22 -8.02
CA THR A 85 11.37 -3.00 -7.87
C THR A 85 12.79 -3.18 -8.39
N LYS A 86 13.38 -2.08 -8.86
CA LYS A 86 14.79 -2.01 -9.25
C LYS A 86 15.66 -1.35 -8.19
N LEU A 87 15.13 -1.16 -6.99
CA LEU A 87 15.89 -0.56 -5.90
C LEU A 87 17.11 -1.40 -5.57
N GLU A 88 18.28 -0.78 -5.56
CA GLU A 88 19.54 -1.47 -5.28
C GLU A 88 19.56 -2.06 -3.87
N HIS A 89 20.20 -3.23 -3.73
CA HIS A 89 20.45 -3.86 -2.44
C HIS A 89 21.72 -3.29 -1.84
N THR A 90 21.56 -2.41 -0.87
CA THR A 90 22.69 -1.75 -0.18
C THR A 90 22.44 -1.87 1.32
N PRO A 91 23.45 -1.57 2.18
CA PRO A 91 23.20 -1.51 3.62
C PRO A 91 22.06 -0.55 4.00
N GLN A 92 21.89 0.53 3.25
CA GLN A 92 20.84 1.52 3.50
C GLN A 92 19.45 0.96 3.18
N THR A 93 19.33 0.04 2.22
CA THR A 93 18.05 -0.50 1.76
C THR A 93 17.78 -1.92 2.27
N ALA A 94 18.71 -2.50 3.03
CA ALA A 94 18.61 -3.89 3.47
C ALA A 94 17.33 -4.16 4.26
N GLN A 95 16.98 -3.27 5.19
CA GLN A 95 15.77 -3.43 6.00
C GLN A 95 14.51 -3.37 5.13
N LEU A 96 14.46 -2.47 4.17
CA LEU A 96 13.31 -2.36 3.28
C LEU A 96 13.16 -3.62 2.41
N HIS A 97 14.26 -4.17 1.90
CA HIS A 97 14.20 -5.40 1.12
C HIS A 97 13.73 -6.59 1.97
N GLN A 98 14.05 -6.62 3.27
CA GLN A 98 13.50 -7.62 4.17
C GLN A 98 11.99 -7.46 4.34
N ILE A 99 11.51 -6.23 4.47
CA ILE A 99 10.08 -5.93 4.57
C ILE A 99 9.36 -6.36 3.30
N ILE A 100 9.93 -6.06 2.13
CA ILE A 100 9.39 -6.49 0.84
C ILE A 100 9.28 -8.02 0.77
N ALA A 101 10.34 -8.71 1.15
CA ALA A 101 10.36 -10.18 1.12
C ALA A 101 9.27 -10.77 2.04
N ARG A 102 9.06 -10.18 3.20
CA ARG A 102 8.00 -10.60 4.13
C ARG A 102 6.62 -10.37 3.52
N ALA A 103 6.41 -9.23 2.86
CA ALA A 103 5.15 -8.93 2.20
C ALA A 103 4.87 -9.91 1.06
N GLU A 104 5.86 -10.21 0.24
CA GLU A 104 5.73 -11.20 -0.83
C GLU A 104 5.41 -12.58 -0.28
N ASN A 105 6.08 -12.99 0.80
CA ASN A 105 5.82 -14.27 1.45
C ASN A 105 4.40 -14.33 2.00
N TRP A 106 3.92 -13.24 2.60
CA TRP A 106 2.54 -13.16 3.10
C TRP A 106 1.54 -13.41 1.97
N LEU A 107 1.76 -12.80 0.80
CA LEU A 107 0.89 -12.97 -0.36
C LEU A 107 0.91 -14.41 -0.88
N ARG A 108 2.04 -15.11 -0.78
CA ARG A 108 2.16 -16.51 -1.23
C ARG A 108 1.51 -17.49 -0.26
N THR A 109 1.44 -17.14 1.02
CA THR A 109 0.96 -18.03 2.08
C THR A 109 -0.47 -17.74 2.53
N HIS A 110 -1.08 -16.67 2.00
CA HIS A 110 -2.46 -16.29 2.37
C HIS A 110 -3.28 -16.08 1.10
N GLN A 111 -4.55 -16.43 1.18
CA GLN A 111 -5.47 -16.19 0.08
C GLN A 111 -6.06 -14.78 0.20
N VAL A 112 -5.91 -13.98 -0.86
CA VAL A 112 -6.46 -12.63 -0.92
C VAL A 112 -7.92 -12.72 -1.38
N THR A 113 -8.85 -12.40 -0.49
CA THR A 113 -10.29 -12.40 -0.80
C THR A 113 -10.88 -10.99 -0.83
N ILE A 114 -10.16 -10.00 -0.29
CA ILE A 114 -10.59 -8.60 -0.28
C ILE A 114 -10.38 -8.00 -1.66
N PRO A 115 -11.41 -7.41 -2.29
CA PRO A 115 -11.23 -6.73 -3.57
C PRO A 115 -10.32 -5.51 -3.43
N ILE A 116 -9.40 -5.34 -4.37
CA ILE A 116 -8.54 -4.18 -4.45
C ILE A 116 -8.95 -3.43 -5.71
N LEU A 117 -9.46 -2.21 -5.54
CA LEU A 117 -10.03 -1.44 -6.63
C LEU A 117 -9.24 -0.17 -6.89
N LYS A 118 -9.22 0.24 -8.16
CA LYS A 118 -8.56 1.48 -8.58
C LYS A 118 -9.38 2.68 -8.13
N TRP A 119 -8.74 3.61 -7.43
CA TRP A 119 -9.34 4.90 -7.11
C TRP A 119 -9.35 5.76 -8.37
N ASP A 120 -10.51 6.29 -8.72
CA ASP A 120 -10.66 7.13 -9.92
C ASP A 120 -10.40 8.60 -9.55
N THR A 121 -9.14 8.98 -9.56
CA THR A 121 -8.72 10.33 -9.20
C THR A 121 -9.34 11.40 -10.09
N LYS A 122 -9.52 11.09 -11.36
CA LYS A 122 -10.10 12.07 -12.31
C LYS A 122 -11.54 12.41 -11.97
N THR A 123 -12.30 11.43 -11.50
CA THR A 123 -13.73 11.61 -11.22
C THR A 123 -13.97 11.98 -9.76
N TRP A 124 -13.19 11.41 -8.83
CA TRP A 124 -13.45 11.53 -7.38
C TRP A 124 -12.50 12.48 -6.67
N GLY A 125 -11.48 13.02 -7.36
CA GLY A 125 -10.44 13.85 -6.74
C GLY A 125 -9.37 12.97 -6.09
N GLU A 126 -8.50 13.60 -5.30
CA GLU A 126 -7.40 12.87 -4.66
C GLU A 126 -7.92 11.79 -3.72
N ILE A 127 -7.21 10.67 -3.67
CA ILE A 127 -7.53 9.58 -2.74
C ILE A 127 -7.44 10.10 -1.29
N PRO A 128 -8.37 9.73 -0.40
CA PRO A 128 -8.35 10.24 0.97
C PRO A 128 -7.06 9.98 1.75
N ALA A 129 -6.29 8.98 1.36
CA ALA A 129 -4.99 8.67 1.98
C ALA A 129 -3.84 9.52 1.43
N ASP A 130 -4.10 10.46 0.52
CA ASP A 130 -3.09 11.33 -0.08
C ASP A 130 -2.40 12.18 0.99
N PHE A 131 -1.07 12.35 0.84
CA PHE A 131 -0.27 13.11 1.80
C PHE A 131 -0.28 14.61 1.54
N GLY A 132 -0.86 15.06 0.42
CA GLY A 132 -0.95 16.47 0.08
C GLY A 132 0.35 17.11 -0.37
N ARG A 133 1.34 16.32 -0.76
CA ARG A 133 2.66 16.83 -1.19
C ARG A 133 3.21 16.15 -2.44
N LYS A 134 2.32 15.62 -3.23
CA LYS A 134 2.65 15.04 -4.53
C LYS A 134 2.54 16.11 -5.62
#